data_3e7bda86a1b93bff010475dd5088cbe6
#
_entry.id   3e7bda86a1b93bff010475dd5088cbe6
#
_cell.length_a   1.000
_cell.length_b   1.000
_cell.length_c   1.000
_cell.angle_alpha   90.00
_cell.angle_beta   90.00
_cell.angle_gamma   90.00
#
_symmetry.space_group_name_H-M   'P 1'
#
loop_
_entity.id
_entity.type
_entity.pdbx_description
1 polymer ?
#
loop_
_entity_poly.entity_id
_entity_poly.type
_entity_poly.pdbx_seq_one_letter_code
_entity_poly.pdbx_strand_id
1 'polypeptide(L)'
;MIVSGFFMFVAMGNGYWRENAPYKISSVDIKATLDENGFLSVAETSLYELSRNNRTASKRLHLSYPAVLESFNVQVDQTTGVVREVSSSPGGFDVRIFVNEDVGSFTTGTNYRLSGVVENGSDVSVLSYRFWEPNSDAMTRNISLSLELPEGIARAITTDSIFLKPYKEAKVTIEGNRVLLSMKSVLSSASAEIMVVFPRSIGNNMSKAINTTISRSSIEKENETSMFQQAFLSGLIGFQIAVPIFVLFFTFILFGIEPQIKTEIGHRIDSAPGYLLNAIVKNPFQEVDRDGFLATMLELHNSGEIKLQGNTILASAKNNTMPTQQQWAIQAIKSLGSDGKDEVEIPDQEHKGEGIEAFNRHYGFWQKHAMKVVRSGRFYEHLGSTVMSVFSIFFLITWSLILKYLFANWQVYLTFPDETLVLSIVLYADWCLGWFLLMIPKSIFGRWTPSGRLFYMEWKNAEKEILAKQEFSDEDLEKLVALGHLQTLLADRKRLSERQLELLRTLQRLELLLNKPKD
;
A
#
# COMPACT_ATOMS: atom_id res chain seq x y z
N MET A 1 -1.57 11.76 11.30
CA MET A 1 -0.32 12.34 11.81
C MET A 1 0.90 11.43 11.63
N ILE A 2 0.88 10.16 12.05
CA ILE A 2 1.99 9.19 11.85
C ILE A 2 2.24 8.93 10.35
N VAL A 3 1.18 8.79 9.56
CA VAL A 3 1.24 8.56 8.11
C VAL A 3 1.81 9.76 7.36
N SER A 4 1.41 10.98 7.71
CA SER A 4 1.96 12.20 7.10
C SER A 4 3.42 12.43 7.48
N GLY A 5 3.83 12.06 8.69
CA GLY A 5 5.24 12.09 9.11
C GLY A 5 6.11 11.08 8.36
N PHE A 6 5.58 9.86 8.10
CA PHE A 6 6.28 8.85 7.31
C PHE A 6 6.42 9.27 5.84
N PHE A 7 5.36 9.82 5.23
CA PHE A 7 5.43 10.40 3.87
C PHE A 7 6.44 11.53 3.79
N MET A 8 6.46 12.40 4.78
CA MET A 8 7.42 13.49 4.85
C MET A 8 8.85 12.94 4.97
N PHE A 9 9.05 11.87 5.74
CA PHE A 9 10.35 11.22 5.92
C PHE A 9 10.81 10.48 4.65
N VAL A 10 9.92 9.74 3.97
CA VAL A 10 10.23 9.03 2.71
C VAL A 10 10.36 10.01 1.54
N ALA A 11 9.49 11.00 1.43
CA ALA A 11 9.58 12.04 0.40
C ALA A 11 10.76 12.99 0.62
N MET A 12 11.06 13.36 1.86
CA MET A 12 12.26 14.13 2.21
C MET A 12 13.54 13.30 2.06
N GLY A 13 13.47 11.97 2.29
CA GLY A 13 14.66 11.14 2.28
C GLY A 13 15.33 10.96 0.93
N ASN A 14 14.62 10.84 -0.21
CA ASN A 14 15.30 10.40 -1.43
C ASN A 14 14.70 10.79 -2.80
N GLY A 15 13.40 11.14 -2.92
CA GLY A 15 12.81 11.42 -4.24
C GLY A 15 12.99 12.87 -4.68
N TYR A 16 12.62 13.79 -3.82
CA TYR A 16 12.64 15.23 -4.07
C TYR A 16 14.07 15.80 -4.21
N TRP A 17 15.02 15.24 -3.43
CA TRP A 17 16.43 15.67 -3.44
C TRP A 17 17.23 15.16 -4.64
N ARG A 18 16.83 14.03 -5.25
CA ARG A 18 17.55 13.45 -6.41
C ARG A 18 17.43 14.26 -7.70
N GLU A 19 16.26 14.86 -7.96
CA GLU A 19 16.06 15.69 -9.16
C GLU A 19 16.51 17.13 -8.97
N ASN A 20 16.48 17.61 -7.73
CA ASN A 20 16.86 18.97 -7.36
C ASN A 20 18.21 19.04 -6.61
N ALA A 21 19.02 17.98 -6.67
CA ALA A 21 20.36 18.01 -6.10
C ALA A 21 21.16 19.20 -6.69
N PRO A 22 21.87 19.96 -5.85
CA PRO A 22 22.62 21.12 -6.30
C PRO A 22 23.69 20.75 -7.32
N TYR A 23 24.17 19.51 -7.32
CA TYR A 23 25.11 18.95 -8.28
C TYR A 23 25.01 17.42 -8.31
N LYS A 24 25.62 16.82 -9.34
CA LYS A 24 25.82 15.38 -9.50
C LYS A 24 27.30 15.09 -9.68
N ILE A 25 27.75 13.92 -9.23
CA ILE A 25 29.11 13.45 -9.52
C ILE A 25 29.00 12.35 -10.56
N SER A 26 29.43 12.65 -11.80
CA SER A 26 29.23 11.79 -12.98
C SER A 26 30.23 10.65 -13.05
N SER A 27 31.45 10.89 -12.55
CA SER A 27 32.48 9.87 -12.47
C SER A 27 33.47 10.17 -11.35
N VAL A 28 34.01 9.11 -10.77
CA VAL A 28 35.11 9.17 -9.80
C VAL A 28 36.14 8.11 -10.19
N ASP A 29 37.37 8.55 -10.41
CA ASP A 29 38.50 7.66 -10.64
C ASP A 29 39.50 7.79 -9.48
N ILE A 30 39.74 6.67 -8.79
CA ILE A 30 40.56 6.60 -7.59
C ILE A 30 41.75 5.69 -7.86
N LYS A 31 42.95 6.25 -7.68
CA LYS A 31 44.21 5.50 -7.69
C LYS A 31 44.81 5.52 -6.29
N ALA A 32 44.88 4.36 -5.67
CA ALA A 32 45.39 4.20 -4.33
C ALA A 32 46.61 3.26 -4.37
N THR A 33 47.66 3.62 -3.65
CA THR A 33 48.90 2.81 -3.57
C THR A 33 49.24 2.62 -2.10
N LEU A 34 49.28 1.35 -1.67
CA LEU A 34 49.78 0.98 -0.33
C LEU A 34 51.29 0.77 -0.41
N ASP A 35 52.06 1.45 0.42
CA ASP A 35 53.50 1.24 0.50
C ASP A 35 53.87 0.13 1.51
N GLU A 36 55.15 -0.29 1.50
CA GLU A 36 55.66 -1.36 2.40
C GLU A 36 55.67 -0.93 3.89
N ASN A 37 55.51 0.35 4.17
CA ASN A 37 55.41 0.87 5.54
C ASN A 37 53.97 0.92 6.07
N GLY A 38 52.96 0.69 5.20
CA GLY A 38 51.56 0.74 5.56
C GLY A 38 50.89 2.11 5.41
N PHE A 39 51.53 3.04 4.66
CA PHE A 39 50.84 4.26 4.23
C PHE A 39 50.06 4.01 2.95
N LEU A 40 48.87 4.56 2.88
CA LEU A 40 48.04 4.57 1.67
C LEU A 40 48.06 5.97 1.05
N SER A 41 48.63 6.08 -0.14
CA SER A 41 48.61 7.32 -0.95
C SER A 41 47.49 7.22 -1.96
N VAL A 42 46.62 8.24 -2.00
CA VAL A 42 45.41 8.25 -2.84
C VAL A 42 45.44 9.49 -3.74
N ALA A 43 45.18 9.26 -5.01
CA ALA A 43 44.88 10.29 -6.02
C ALA A 43 43.48 10.03 -6.56
N GLU A 44 42.57 10.97 -6.34
CA GLU A 44 41.20 10.91 -6.80
C GLU A 44 40.91 12.02 -7.79
N THR A 45 40.23 11.68 -8.89
CA THR A 45 39.68 12.62 -9.87
C THR A 45 38.18 12.48 -9.91
N SER A 46 37.43 13.55 -9.64
CA SER A 46 35.97 13.55 -9.62
C SER A 46 35.41 14.58 -10.61
N LEU A 47 34.46 14.16 -11.46
CA LEU A 47 33.74 15.02 -12.40
C LEU A 47 32.39 15.43 -11.80
N TYR A 48 32.20 16.72 -11.61
CA TYR A 48 30.99 17.33 -11.08
C TYR A 48 30.15 17.95 -12.20
N GLU A 49 28.84 17.72 -12.18
CA GLU A 49 27.85 18.38 -13.03
C GLU A 49 26.92 19.22 -12.15
N LEU A 50 26.88 20.53 -12.37
CA LEU A 50 26.10 21.47 -11.58
C LEU A 50 24.67 21.60 -12.11
N SER A 51 23.70 21.77 -11.23
CA SER A 51 22.38 22.24 -11.61
C SER A 51 22.42 23.74 -11.95
N ARG A 52 21.52 24.20 -12.82
CA ARG A 52 21.55 25.56 -13.43
C ARG A 52 21.73 26.73 -12.45
N ASN A 53 21.32 26.59 -11.19
CA ASN A 53 21.34 27.67 -10.19
C ASN A 53 22.33 27.44 -9.07
N ASN A 54 23.12 26.38 -9.10
CA ASN A 54 24.05 26.06 -8.03
C ASN A 54 25.48 26.44 -8.41
N ARG A 55 26.19 27.03 -7.46
CA ARG A 55 27.58 27.51 -7.60
C ARG A 55 28.51 26.86 -6.61
N THR A 56 28.03 25.87 -5.84
CA THR A 56 28.85 25.26 -4.80
C THR A 56 28.78 23.73 -4.90
N ALA A 57 29.91 23.10 -4.65
CA ALA A 57 30.02 21.66 -4.44
C ALA A 57 30.84 21.38 -3.19
N SER A 58 30.63 20.22 -2.59
CA SER A 58 31.39 19.80 -1.42
C SER A 58 32.08 18.45 -1.65
N LYS A 59 33.24 18.26 -1.00
CA LYS A 59 33.95 16.99 -0.93
C LYS A 59 34.29 16.72 0.51
N ARG A 60 33.97 15.53 1.01
CA ARG A 60 34.22 15.10 2.38
C ARG A 60 34.92 13.75 2.42
N LEU A 61 35.75 13.59 3.45
CA LEU A 61 36.29 12.30 3.85
C LEU A 61 36.31 12.26 5.38
N HIS A 62 35.59 11.29 5.96
CA HIS A 62 35.64 11.01 7.40
C HIS A 62 36.25 9.64 7.61
N LEU A 63 37.32 9.63 8.37
CA LEU A 63 38.07 8.41 8.68
C LEU A 63 37.56 7.79 9.98
N SER A 64 37.36 6.49 9.95
CA SER A 64 37.12 5.73 11.18
C SER A 64 38.45 5.34 11.80
N TYR A 65 38.55 5.41 13.13
CA TYR A 65 39.69 4.84 13.84
C TYR A 65 39.96 3.41 13.41
N PRO A 66 41.19 2.99 13.14
CA PRO A 66 42.47 3.66 13.48
C PRO A 66 43.08 4.52 12.35
N ALA A 67 42.41 4.70 11.22
CA ALA A 67 42.94 5.46 10.09
C ALA A 67 43.14 6.97 10.44
N VAL A 68 44.24 7.56 9.97
CA VAL A 68 44.61 8.93 10.23
C VAL A 68 45.01 9.62 8.94
N LEU A 69 44.55 10.87 8.73
CA LEU A 69 44.95 11.73 7.62
C LEU A 69 46.30 12.38 7.92
N GLU A 70 47.32 12.04 7.15
CA GLU A 70 48.67 12.56 7.28
C GLU A 70 48.86 13.83 6.44
N SER A 71 48.32 13.84 5.24
CA SER A 71 48.38 15.00 4.35
C SER A 71 47.24 14.98 3.37
N PHE A 72 46.86 16.18 2.91
CA PHE A 72 45.84 16.27 1.90
C PHE A 72 46.00 17.56 1.07
N ASN A 73 45.62 17.48 -0.21
CA ASN A 73 45.57 18.58 -1.14
C ASN A 73 44.42 18.42 -2.11
N VAL A 74 43.65 19.49 -2.36
CA VAL A 74 42.58 19.53 -3.36
C VAL A 74 42.88 20.61 -4.39
N GLN A 75 42.75 20.25 -5.64
CA GLN A 75 42.94 21.13 -6.79
C GLN A 75 41.66 21.17 -7.64
N VAL A 76 41.32 22.36 -8.09
CA VAL A 76 40.25 22.62 -9.04
C VAL A 76 40.86 23.48 -10.16
N ASP A 77 40.44 23.31 -11.37
CA ASP A 77 40.84 24.20 -12.45
C ASP A 77 40.47 25.65 -12.09
N GLN A 78 41.47 26.53 -12.02
CA GLN A 78 41.29 27.93 -11.64
C GLN A 78 40.37 28.73 -12.56
N THR A 79 40.20 28.27 -13.80
CA THR A 79 39.27 28.88 -14.75
C THR A 79 37.82 28.51 -14.46
N THR A 80 37.57 27.38 -13.78
CA THR A 80 36.25 26.86 -13.49
C THR A 80 35.77 27.06 -12.05
N GLY A 81 36.70 27.16 -11.09
CA GLY A 81 36.30 27.30 -9.70
C GLY A 81 37.46 27.55 -8.74
N VAL A 82 37.13 27.84 -7.48
CA VAL A 82 38.07 28.12 -6.40
C VAL A 82 37.69 27.33 -5.15
N VAL A 83 38.66 26.65 -4.56
CA VAL A 83 38.51 26.05 -3.21
C VAL A 83 38.56 27.17 -2.18
N ARG A 84 37.52 27.40 -1.40
CA ARG A 84 37.42 28.50 -0.46
C ARG A 84 37.43 28.10 1.00
N GLU A 85 36.74 27.00 1.30
CA GLU A 85 36.61 26.55 2.68
C GLU A 85 37.24 25.16 2.79
N VAL A 86 38.23 25.05 3.64
CA VAL A 86 38.92 23.81 3.90
C VAL A 86 39.00 23.61 5.41
N SER A 87 38.44 22.51 5.88
CA SER A 87 38.62 22.01 7.23
C SER A 87 39.33 20.67 7.17
N SER A 88 40.41 20.50 7.86
CA SER A 88 41.12 19.22 7.96
C SER A 88 41.49 18.90 9.40
N SER A 89 41.44 17.63 9.74
CA SER A 89 41.82 17.07 11.05
C SER A 89 42.40 15.66 10.83
N PRO A 90 43.03 15.07 11.85
CA PRO A 90 43.45 13.66 11.75
C PRO A 90 42.30 12.71 11.37
N GLY A 91 41.07 13.06 11.68
CA GLY A 91 39.86 12.27 11.33
C GLY A 91 39.29 12.54 9.93
N GLY A 92 39.95 13.36 9.08
CA GLY A 92 39.51 13.59 7.71
C GLY A 92 39.47 15.03 7.26
N PHE A 93 38.77 15.33 6.18
CA PHE A 93 38.64 16.68 5.64
C PHE A 93 37.21 16.97 5.12
N ASP A 94 36.88 18.26 5.10
CA ASP A 94 35.70 18.83 4.45
C ASP A 94 36.13 20.02 3.59
N VAL A 95 35.77 20.01 2.32
CA VAL A 95 36.15 21.03 1.34
C VAL A 95 34.92 21.56 0.66
N ARG A 96 34.79 22.89 0.59
CA ARG A 96 33.74 23.55 -0.20
C ARG A 96 34.37 24.28 -1.38
N ILE A 97 33.83 24.01 -2.56
CA ILE A 97 34.29 24.53 -3.84
C ILE A 97 33.23 25.49 -4.38
N PHE A 98 33.66 26.69 -4.76
CA PHE A 98 32.81 27.69 -5.40
C PHE A 98 33.15 27.74 -6.88
N VAL A 99 32.15 27.70 -7.74
CA VAL A 99 32.32 27.59 -9.18
C VAL A 99 31.87 28.88 -9.88
N ASN A 100 32.53 29.25 -10.97
CA ASN A 100 32.21 30.44 -11.75
C ASN A 100 30.81 30.31 -12.43
N GLU A 101 30.23 31.47 -12.79
CA GLU A 101 28.81 31.55 -13.19
C GLU A 101 28.41 30.74 -14.43
N ASP A 102 29.31 30.59 -15.38
CA ASP A 102 29.01 29.94 -16.66
C ASP A 102 29.44 28.47 -16.75
N VAL A 103 29.88 27.90 -15.63
CA VAL A 103 30.42 26.54 -15.59
C VAL A 103 29.31 25.54 -15.29
N GLY A 104 29.02 24.66 -16.26
CA GLY A 104 28.05 23.54 -16.09
C GLY A 104 28.67 22.28 -15.49
N SER A 105 29.99 22.09 -15.66
CA SER A 105 30.73 20.95 -15.12
C SER A 105 32.18 21.33 -14.82
N PHE A 106 32.78 20.67 -13.84
CA PHE A 106 34.18 20.87 -13.48
C PHE A 106 34.80 19.60 -12.90
N THR A 107 36.13 19.51 -12.94
CA THR A 107 36.87 18.37 -12.39
C THR A 107 37.67 18.79 -11.16
N THR A 108 37.67 17.93 -10.15
CA THR A 108 38.54 18.08 -8.97
C THR A 108 39.60 17.00 -8.94
N GLY A 109 40.82 17.36 -8.59
CA GLY A 109 41.88 16.43 -8.20
C GLY A 109 42.06 16.48 -6.70
N THR A 110 41.97 15.37 -5.99
CA THR A 110 42.18 15.26 -4.56
C THR A 110 43.30 14.27 -4.30
N ASN A 111 44.36 14.71 -3.66
CA ASN A 111 45.48 13.87 -3.27
C ASN A 111 45.58 13.84 -1.74
N TYR A 112 45.67 12.67 -1.14
CA TYR A 112 45.82 12.53 0.30
C TYR A 112 46.60 11.27 0.67
N ARG A 113 47.16 11.27 1.89
CA ARG A 113 47.91 10.17 2.44
C ARG A 113 47.34 9.79 3.80
N LEU A 114 47.18 8.48 3.99
CA LEU A 114 46.60 7.90 5.19
C LEU A 114 47.61 6.98 5.87
N SER A 115 47.57 6.95 7.21
CA SER A 115 48.22 5.93 8.03
C SER A 115 47.18 5.17 8.86
N GLY A 116 47.58 4.07 9.49
CA GLY A 116 46.67 3.28 10.31
C GLY A 116 45.55 2.57 9.52
N VAL A 117 45.65 2.49 8.20
CA VAL A 117 44.72 1.78 7.32
C VAL A 117 44.98 0.27 7.30
N VAL A 118 46.12 -0.19 7.80
CA VAL A 118 46.46 -1.60 7.97
C VAL A 118 46.31 -1.96 9.44
N GLU A 119 45.49 -2.97 9.70
CA GLU A 119 45.25 -3.52 11.02
C GLU A 119 45.81 -4.94 11.14
N ASN A 120 46.67 -5.17 12.11
CA ASN A 120 47.19 -6.47 12.48
C ASN A 120 46.24 -7.12 13.49
N GLY A 121 45.43 -8.02 13.02
CA GLY A 121 44.48 -8.77 13.83
C GLY A 121 45.10 -9.98 14.56
N SER A 122 44.27 -10.87 15.08
CA SER A 122 44.72 -12.06 15.81
C SER A 122 45.40 -13.09 14.91
N ASP A 123 44.89 -13.28 13.69
CA ASP A 123 45.31 -14.32 12.73
C ASP A 123 45.64 -13.77 11.33
N VAL A 124 45.11 -12.58 11.00
CA VAL A 124 45.30 -11.91 9.71
C VAL A 124 45.66 -10.48 9.87
N SER A 125 46.15 -9.84 8.79
CA SER A 125 46.20 -8.41 8.63
C SER A 125 45.15 -7.96 7.61
N VAL A 126 44.61 -6.77 7.80
CA VAL A 126 43.53 -6.21 6.97
C VAL A 126 43.91 -4.80 6.57
N LEU A 127 43.87 -4.52 5.28
CA LEU A 127 43.81 -3.16 4.77
C LEU A 127 42.34 -2.76 4.71
N SER A 128 41.92 -1.78 5.49
CA SER A 128 40.58 -1.17 5.42
C SER A 128 40.69 0.21 4.79
N TYR A 129 40.03 0.38 3.66
CA TYR A 129 40.02 1.67 2.96
C TYR A 129 38.62 2.06 2.54
N ARG A 130 38.11 3.12 3.18
CA ARG A 130 36.85 3.75 2.79
C ARG A 130 37.14 4.71 1.64
N PHE A 131 36.82 4.25 0.43
CA PHE A 131 37.12 5.00 -0.79
C PHE A 131 36.00 5.93 -1.22
N TRP A 132 34.82 5.84 -0.60
CA TRP A 132 33.70 6.72 -0.84
C TRP A 132 32.95 7.04 0.46
N GLU A 133 32.68 8.31 0.68
CA GLU A 133 31.89 8.81 1.81
C GLU A 133 30.52 9.29 1.36
N PRO A 134 29.48 9.16 2.22
CA PRO A 134 28.18 9.72 1.94
C PRO A 134 28.30 11.23 1.71
N ASN A 135 27.86 11.66 0.55
CA ASN A 135 27.65 13.08 0.29
C ASN A 135 26.14 13.33 0.22
N SER A 136 25.58 13.95 1.25
CA SER A 136 24.14 14.19 1.37
C SER A 136 23.55 14.97 0.18
N ASP A 137 24.40 15.66 -0.58
CA ASP A 137 23.98 16.61 -1.59
C ASP A 137 24.06 16.05 -3.01
N ALA A 138 24.74 14.91 -3.25
CA ALA A 138 25.00 14.42 -4.60
C ALA A 138 24.91 12.90 -4.77
N MET A 139 24.27 12.48 -5.85
CA MET A 139 24.35 11.11 -6.35
C MET A 139 25.65 10.93 -7.15
N THR A 140 26.38 9.85 -6.89
CA THR A 140 27.64 9.54 -7.61
C THR A 140 27.46 8.37 -8.55
N ARG A 141 28.01 8.49 -9.73
CA ARG A 141 28.01 7.45 -10.77
C ARG A 141 29.44 7.06 -11.16
N ASN A 142 29.58 5.88 -11.78
CA ASN A 142 30.83 5.41 -12.41
C ASN A 142 32.07 5.60 -11.50
N ILE A 143 32.07 4.89 -10.35
CA ILE A 143 33.22 4.87 -9.47
C ILE A 143 34.17 3.78 -9.92
N SER A 144 35.42 4.12 -10.20
CA SER A 144 36.52 3.20 -10.44
C SER A 144 37.57 3.36 -9.36
N LEU A 145 38.09 2.25 -8.84
CA LEU A 145 39.19 2.19 -7.91
C LEU A 145 40.26 1.25 -8.45
N SER A 146 41.49 1.75 -8.53
CA SER A 146 42.70 0.97 -8.77
C SER A 146 43.56 1.01 -7.52
N LEU A 147 43.62 -0.08 -6.78
CA LEU A 147 44.40 -0.21 -5.54
C LEU A 147 45.65 -1.04 -5.82
N GLU A 148 46.80 -0.39 -5.80
CA GLU A 148 48.11 -1.00 -5.97
C GLU A 148 48.64 -1.46 -4.62
N LEU A 149 49.08 -2.71 -4.53
CA LEU A 149 49.52 -3.36 -3.30
C LEU A 149 51.02 -3.75 -3.40
N PRO A 150 51.74 -3.80 -2.28
CA PRO A 150 53.07 -4.39 -2.23
C PRO A 150 53.07 -5.82 -2.78
N GLU A 151 54.16 -6.23 -3.46
CA GLU A 151 54.23 -7.54 -4.08
C GLU A 151 53.97 -8.70 -3.11
N GLY A 152 54.40 -8.60 -1.86
CA GLY A 152 54.18 -9.59 -0.83
C GLY A 152 52.69 -9.84 -0.56
N ILE A 153 51.89 -8.75 -0.51
CA ILE A 153 50.42 -8.85 -0.36
C ILE A 153 49.81 -9.38 -1.64
N ALA A 154 50.19 -8.81 -2.81
CA ALA A 154 49.61 -9.16 -4.10
C ALA A 154 49.73 -10.68 -4.41
N ARG A 155 50.85 -11.30 -4.02
CA ARG A 155 51.03 -12.74 -4.19
C ARG A 155 50.23 -13.62 -3.21
N ALA A 156 49.81 -13.01 -2.08
CA ALA A 156 49.13 -13.74 -0.99
C ALA A 156 47.61 -13.69 -1.04
N ILE A 157 47.03 -12.77 -1.85
CA ILE A 157 45.60 -12.56 -1.92
C ILE A 157 44.95 -13.24 -3.12
N THR A 158 43.66 -13.57 -2.96
CA THR A 158 42.75 -14.02 -4.00
C THR A 158 41.50 -13.13 -3.96
N THR A 159 40.59 -13.30 -4.89
CA THR A 159 39.30 -12.58 -4.88
C THR A 159 38.54 -12.79 -3.58
N ASP A 160 38.65 -13.97 -2.96
CA ASP A 160 38.00 -14.31 -1.68
C ASP A 160 38.68 -13.63 -0.46
N SER A 161 39.79 -12.94 -0.68
CA SER A 161 40.45 -12.10 0.32
C SER A 161 39.99 -10.65 0.33
N ILE A 162 39.05 -10.30 -0.60
CA ILE A 162 38.59 -8.94 -0.80
C ILE A 162 37.11 -8.83 -0.42
N PHE A 163 36.81 -7.99 0.55
CA PHE A 163 35.47 -7.74 1.05
C PHE A 163 35.07 -6.28 0.79
N LEU A 164 33.77 -6.06 0.51
CA LEU A 164 33.21 -4.74 0.30
C LEU A 164 32.16 -4.43 1.37
N LYS A 165 32.16 -3.21 1.89
CA LYS A 165 31.17 -2.71 2.84
C LYS A 165 30.52 -1.42 2.31
N PRO A 166 29.17 -1.30 2.31
CA PRO A 166 28.24 -2.42 2.43
C PRO A 166 28.40 -3.34 1.22
N TYR A 167 28.02 -4.62 1.37
CA TYR A 167 28.04 -5.55 0.24
C TYR A 167 27.18 -4.98 -0.90
N LYS A 168 27.81 -4.75 -2.06
CA LYS A 168 27.15 -4.28 -3.29
C LYS A 168 27.70 -5.05 -4.47
N GLU A 169 26.89 -5.15 -5.52
CA GLU A 169 27.34 -5.64 -6.82
C GLU A 169 28.43 -4.70 -7.37
N ALA A 170 29.65 -5.06 -7.13
CA ALA A 170 30.83 -4.44 -7.72
C ALA A 170 31.63 -5.48 -8.46
N LYS A 171 32.15 -5.11 -9.62
CA LYS A 171 33.08 -5.96 -10.32
C LYS A 171 34.48 -5.74 -9.72
N VAL A 172 35.00 -6.77 -9.05
CA VAL A 172 36.35 -6.79 -8.51
C VAL A 172 37.21 -7.74 -9.33
N THR A 173 38.38 -7.29 -9.77
CA THR A 173 39.39 -8.09 -10.47
C THR A 173 40.76 -7.83 -9.91
N ILE A 174 41.65 -8.84 -9.95
CA ILE A 174 43.05 -8.69 -9.55
C ILE A 174 43.90 -8.82 -10.82
N GLU A 175 44.71 -7.81 -11.09
CA GLU A 175 45.63 -7.75 -12.23
C GLU A 175 47.06 -7.45 -11.73
N GLY A 176 47.88 -8.49 -11.65
CA GLY A 176 49.25 -8.38 -11.09
C GLY A 176 49.22 -7.96 -9.63
N ASN A 177 49.73 -6.77 -9.34
CA ASN A 177 49.74 -6.18 -7.99
C ASN A 177 48.58 -5.18 -7.77
N ARG A 178 47.58 -5.14 -8.65
CA ARG A 178 46.47 -4.21 -8.58
C ARG A 178 45.15 -4.91 -8.33
N VAL A 179 44.38 -4.37 -7.43
CA VAL A 179 42.95 -4.67 -7.23
C VAL A 179 42.14 -3.61 -7.95
N LEU A 180 41.38 -4.01 -8.94
CA LEU A 180 40.51 -3.12 -9.72
C LEU A 180 39.06 -3.33 -9.28
N LEU A 181 38.36 -2.24 -8.97
CA LEU A 181 36.96 -2.23 -8.59
C LEU A 181 36.20 -1.25 -9.45
N SER A 182 35.03 -1.65 -9.93
CA SER A 182 34.13 -0.77 -10.67
C SER A 182 32.70 -0.89 -10.14
N MET A 183 32.09 0.27 -9.83
CA MET A 183 30.69 0.40 -9.38
C MET A 183 29.94 1.38 -10.26
N LYS A 184 28.71 1.02 -10.69
CA LYS A 184 27.89 1.88 -11.57
C LYS A 184 27.36 3.12 -10.86
N SER A 185 26.99 3.01 -9.60
CA SER A 185 26.47 4.13 -8.83
C SER A 185 26.53 3.86 -7.34
N VAL A 186 26.66 4.93 -6.56
CA VAL A 186 26.52 4.92 -5.10
C VAL A 186 25.57 6.06 -4.73
N LEU A 187 24.64 5.76 -3.82
CA LEU A 187 23.71 6.76 -3.31
C LEU A 187 24.42 7.83 -2.47
N SER A 188 23.78 8.99 -2.40
CA SER A 188 24.27 10.13 -1.60
C SER A 188 24.42 9.81 -0.10
N SER A 189 23.69 8.83 0.42
CA SER A 189 23.71 8.42 1.83
C SER A 189 24.59 7.21 2.13
N ALA A 190 25.20 6.57 1.13
CA ALA A 190 25.97 5.35 1.29
C ALA A 190 27.49 5.60 1.27
N SER A 191 28.21 5.00 2.23
CA SER A 191 29.68 4.87 2.16
C SER A 191 30.07 3.62 1.40
N ALA A 192 31.30 3.58 0.87
CA ALA A 192 31.86 2.38 0.27
C ALA A 192 33.29 2.17 0.77
N GLU A 193 33.55 0.97 1.29
CA GLU A 193 34.81 0.57 1.87
C GLU A 193 35.24 -0.76 1.25
N ILE A 194 36.56 -0.88 0.95
CA ILE A 194 37.20 -2.12 0.55
C ILE A 194 38.08 -2.64 1.68
N MET A 195 37.96 -3.91 1.98
CA MET A 195 38.83 -4.61 2.93
C MET A 195 39.62 -5.67 2.18
N VAL A 196 40.93 -5.64 2.32
CA VAL A 196 41.82 -6.67 1.74
C VAL A 196 42.48 -7.42 2.90
N VAL A 197 42.19 -8.71 2.98
CA VAL A 197 42.70 -9.62 4.04
C VAL A 197 43.93 -10.36 3.53
N PHE A 198 44.99 -10.30 4.29
CA PHE A 198 46.29 -10.95 3.94
C PHE A 198 47.00 -11.52 5.19
N PRO A 199 48.03 -12.35 5.00
CA PRO A 199 48.74 -12.98 6.13
C PRO A 199 49.35 -11.95 7.10
N ARG A 200 49.13 -12.17 8.40
CA ARG A 200 49.62 -11.31 9.48
C ARG A 200 51.16 -11.13 9.45
N SER A 201 51.90 -12.14 8.99
CA SER A 201 53.39 -12.05 8.87
C SER A 201 53.83 -10.89 7.97
N ILE A 202 53.05 -10.53 6.97
CA ILE A 202 53.34 -9.41 6.06
C ILE A 202 53.04 -8.08 6.78
N GLY A 203 51.84 -7.95 7.40
CA GLY A 203 51.43 -6.74 8.10
C GLY A 203 52.31 -6.40 9.32
N ASN A 204 52.84 -7.38 10.01
CA ASN A 204 53.77 -7.14 11.13
C ASN A 204 55.05 -6.40 10.74
N ASN A 205 55.42 -6.46 9.46
CA ASN A 205 56.59 -5.72 8.94
C ASN A 205 56.28 -4.26 8.59
N MET A 206 55.01 -3.87 8.60
CA MET A 206 54.56 -2.51 8.25
C MET A 206 54.58 -1.61 9.49
N SER A 207 55.44 -0.61 9.47
CA SER A 207 55.67 0.30 10.62
C SER A 207 54.45 1.13 11.04
N LYS A 208 53.48 1.31 10.14
CA LYS A 208 52.21 2.05 10.34
C LYS A 208 51.00 1.16 10.57
N ALA A 209 51.17 -0.16 10.58
CA ALA A 209 50.09 -1.08 10.93
C ALA A 209 49.79 -1.00 12.43
N ILE A 210 48.52 -1.11 12.78
CA ILE A 210 48.03 -1.01 14.15
C ILE A 210 47.52 -2.37 14.60
N ASN A 211 47.88 -2.76 15.83
CA ASN A 211 47.39 -4.03 16.38
C ASN A 211 45.95 -3.91 16.87
N THR A 212 45.10 -4.82 16.43
CA THR A 212 43.68 -4.91 16.79
C THR A 212 43.28 -6.33 17.15
N THR A 213 42.01 -6.51 17.52
CA THR A 213 41.45 -7.85 17.82
C THR A 213 40.73 -8.47 16.64
N ILE A 214 40.79 -7.83 15.46
CA ILE A 214 40.13 -8.33 14.26
C ILE A 214 40.60 -9.75 13.89
N SER A 215 39.71 -10.59 13.41
CA SER A 215 40.05 -11.94 12.94
C SER A 215 39.39 -12.21 11.59
N ARG A 216 39.94 -13.13 10.82
CA ARG A 216 39.33 -13.54 9.54
C ARG A 216 37.89 -14.00 9.74
N SER A 217 37.65 -14.82 10.75
CA SER A 217 36.32 -15.33 11.06
C SER A 217 35.30 -14.22 11.40
N SER A 218 35.76 -13.14 12.05
CA SER A 218 34.88 -11.99 12.36
C SER A 218 34.48 -11.21 11.09
N ILE A 219 35.42 -11.06 10.15
CA ILE A 219 35.17 -10.39 8.86
C ILE A 219 34.23 -11.21 8.00
N GLU A 220 34.48 -12.51 7.86
CA GLU A 220 33.63 -13.43 7.10
C GLU A 220 32.22 -13.46 7.66
N LYS A 221 32.05 -13.57 8.98
CA LYS A 221 30.75 -13.55 9.64
C LYS A 221 30.00 -12.24 9.43
N GLU A 222 30.69 -11.10 9.50
CA GLU A 222 30.08 -9.78 9.24
C GLU A 222 29.61 -9.68 7.78
N ASN A 223 30.44 -10.14 6.84
CA ASN A 223 30.10 -10.17 5.42
C ASN A 223 28.91 -11.09 5.12
N GLU A 224 28.92 -12.33 5.65
CA GLU A 224 27.80 -13.25 5.53
C GLU A 224 26.51 -12.68 6.10
N THR A 225 26.58 -12.01 7.26
CA THR A 225 25.43 -11.35 7.87
C THR A 225 24.89 -10.24 6.98
N SER A 226 25.77 -9.43 6.39
CA SER A 226 25.39 -8.35 5.48
C SER A 226 24.75 -8.88 4.19
N MET A 227 25.33 -9.94 3.60
CA MET A 227 24.77 -10.62 2.43
C MET A 227 23.38 -11.20 2.72
N PHE A 228 23.24 -11.88 3.87
CA PHE A 228 21.95 -12.41 4.30
C PHE A 228 20.90 -11.31 4.49
N GLN A 229 21.27 -10.20 5.14
CA GLN A 229 20.36 -9.05 5.34
C GLN A 229 19.90 -8.46 4.01
N GLN A 230 20.81 -8.28 3.05
CA GLN A 230 20.46 -7.78 1.72
C GLN A 230 19.54 -8.75 0.97
N ALA A 231 19.88 -10.03 0.95
CA ALA A 231 19.06 -11.08 0.32
C ALA A 231 17.66 -11.16 0.96
N PHE A 232 17.60 -11.06 2.30
CA PHE A 232 16.34 -11.02 3.04
C PHE A 232 15.47 -9.81 2.66
N LEU A 233 16.05 -8.60 2.63
CA LEU A 233 15.31 -7.39 2.22
C LEU A 233 14.79 -7.51 0.79
N SER A 234 15.64 -7.95 -0.14
CA SER A 234 15.24 -8.15 -1.55
C SER A 234 14.16 -9.22 -1.69
N GLY A 235 14.26 -10.33 -0.96
CA GLY A 235 13.24 -11.37 -0.91
C GLY A 235 11.93 -10.87 -0.31
N LEU A 236 12.00 -10.05 0.73
CA LEU A 236 10.83 -9.45 1.37
C LEU A 236 10.12 -8.49 0.41
N ILE A 237 10.84 -7.68 -0.36
CA ILE A 237 10.27 -6.81 -1.40
C ILE A 237 9.52 -7.66 -2.44
N GLY A 238 10.15 -8.70 -2.97
CA GLY A 238 9.53 -9.60 -3.94
C GLY A 238 8.26 -10.27 -3.40
N PHE A 239 8.30 -10.73 -2.15
CA PHE A 239 7.15 -11.32 -1.47
C PHE A 239 6.00 -10.33 -1.31
N GLN A 240 6.29 -9.09 -0.89
CA GLN A 240 5.28 -8.04 -0.69
C GLN A 240 4.59 -7.64 -2.00
N ILE A 241 5.27 -7.68 -3.13
CA ILE A 241 4.67 -7.41 -4.44
C ILE A 241 3.85 -8.61 -4.92
N ALA A 242 4.41 -9.83 -4.81
CA ALA A 242 3.80 -11.02 -5.40
C ALA A 242 2.53 -11.47 -4.68
N VAL A 243 2.53 -11.44 -3.34
CA VAL A 243 1.43 -12.00 -2.54
C VAL A 243 0.10 -11.24 -2.70
N PRO A 244 0.05 -9.90 -2.64
CA PRO A 244 -1.19 -9.17 -2.91
C PRO A 244 -1.76 -9.46 -4.30
N ILE A 245 -0.92 -9.45 -5.32
CA ILE A 245 -1.34 -9.75 -6.70
C ILE A 245 -1.92 -11.16 -6.79
N PHE A 246 -1.21 -12.15 -6.22
CA PHE A 246 -1.65 -13.53 -6.22
C PHE A 246 -3.00 -13.70 -5.51
N VAL A 247 -3.16 -13.11 -4.32
CA VAL A 247 -4.41 -13.22 -3.56
C VAL A 247 -5.57 -12.53 -4.27
N LEU A 248 -5.37 -11.34 -4.82
CA LEU A 248 -6.38 -10.64 -5.62
C LEU A 248 -6.81 -11.49 -6.83
N PHE A 249 -5.84 -11.97 -7.59
CA PHE A 249 -6.11 -12.78 -8.78
C PHE A 249 -6.83 -14.09 -8.44
N PHE A 250 -6.35 -14.81 -7.42
CA PHE A 250 -6.94 -16.09 -7.02
C PHE A 250 -8.34 -15.91 -6.44
N THR A 251 -8.54 -14.88 -5.60
CA THR A 251 -9.86 -14.57 -5.04
C THR A 251 -10.84 -14.16 -6.14
N PHE A 252 -10.38 -13.38 -7.13
CA PHE A 252 -11.23 -13.03 -8.27
C PHE A 252 -11.61 -14.25 -9.12
N ILE A 253 -10.66 -15.15 -9.41
CA ILE A 253 -10.97 -16.39 -10.17
C ILE A 253 -11.96 -17.28 -9.41
N LEU A 254 -11.73 -17.46 -8.10
CA LEU A 254 -12.56 -18.38 -7.31
C LEU A 254 -13.94 -17.81 -7.00
N PHE A 255 -14.06 -16.52 -6.77
CA PHE A 255 -15.27 -15.90 -6.24
C PHE A 255 -15.83 -14.74 -7.08
N GLY A 256 -15.07 -14.18 -8.03
CA GLY A 256 -15.51 -13.07 -8.89
C GLY A 256 -16.14 -13.54 -10.21
N ILE A 257 -15.93 -14.81 -10.62
CA ILE A 257 -16.48 -15.33 -11.87
C ILE A 257 -17.88 -15.91 -11.62
N GLU A 258 -18.87 -15.35 -12.30
CA GLU A 258 -20.26 -15.80 -12.19
C GLU A 258 -20.48 -17.17 -12.85
N PRO A 259 -21.32 -18.04 -12.26
CA PRO A 259 -21.66 -19.33 -12.87
C PRO A 259 -22.40 -19.13 -14.19
N GLN A 260 -21.97 -19.85 -15.22
CA GLN A 260 -22.72 -19.92 -16.49
C GLN A 260 -23.91 -20.86 -16.32
N ILE A 261 -25.12 -20.36 -16.57
CA ILE A 261 -26.35 -21.15 -16.55
C ILE A 261 -26.69 -21.51 -17.99
N LYS A 262 -26.68 -22.82 -18.28
CA LYS A 262 -27.04 -23.37 -19.60
C LYS A 262 -28.52 -23.77 -19.70
N THR A 263 -29.33 -23.51 -18.67
CA THR A 263 -30.72 -23.93 -18.62
C THR A 263 -31.63 -22.98 -19.36
N GLU A 264 -32.47 -23.52 -20.23
CA GLU A 264 -33.63 -22.81 -20.77
C GLU A 264 -34.54 -22.40 -19.60
N ILE A 265 -34.92 -21.12 -19.58
CA ILE A 265 -35.76 -20.52 -18.55
C ILE A 265 -37.15 -21.13 -18.69
N GLY A 266 -37.43 -22.20 -17.95
CA GLY A 266 -38.65 -23.00 -18.13
C GLY A 266 -39.68 -22.96 -17.00
N HIS A 267 -39.34 -22.46 -15.83
CA HIS A 267 -40.27 -22.36 -14.71
C HIS A 267 -40.15 -21.04 -13.98
N ARG A 268 -41.16 -20.18 -14.18
CA ARG A 268 -41.35 -18.94 -13.43
C ARG A 268 -41.61 -19.29 -11.96
N ILE A 269 -40.84 -18.73 -11.06
CA ILE A 269 -41.15 -18.73 -9.62
C ILE A 269 -42.30 -17.76 -9.42
N ASP A 270 -43.57 -18.28 -9.49
CA ASP A 270 -44.78 -17.45 -9.54
C ASP A 270 -45.05 -16.63 -8.28
N SER A 271 -44.41 -16.94 -7.15
CA SER A 271 -44.60 -16.20 -5.88
C SER A 271 -43.29 -15.97 -5.14
N ALA A 272 -42.65 -14.82 -5.38
CA ALA A 272 -41.57 -14.37 -4.55
C ALA A 272 -42.01 -13.14 -3.72
N PRO A 273 -41.78 -13.12 -2.40
CA PRO A 273 -42.09 -11.94 -1.57
C PRO A 273 -41.34 -10.70 -2.06
N GLY A 274 -42.00 -9.54 -1.96
CA GLY A 274 -41.44 -8.27 -2.47
C GLY A 274 -40.05 -7.94 -1.90
N TYR A 275 -39.79 -8.18 -0.60
CA TYR A 275 -38.47 -7.97 -0.01
C TYR A 275 -37.37 -8.87 -0.60
N LEU A 276 -37.72 -10.07 -1.08
CA LEU A 276 -36.79 -10.98 -1.74
C LEU A 276 -36.38 -10.46 -3.13
N LEU A 277 -37.37 -9.98 -3.91
CA LEU A 277 -37.12 -9.31 -5.18
C LEU A 277 -36.24 -8.07 -5.03
N ASN A 278 -36.53 -7.30 -4.01
CA ASN A 278 -35.74 -6.11 -3.70
C ASN A 278 -34.27 -6.45 -3.41
N ALA A 279 -34.03 -7.44 -2.54
CA ALA A 279 -32.67 -7.82 -2.14
C ALA A 279 -31.87 -8.50 -3.26
N ILE A 280 -32.53 -9.25 -4.16
CA ILE A 280 -31.82 -10.08 -5.14
C ILE A 280 -31.79 -9.41 -6.50
N VAL A 281 -32.88 -8.77 -6.94
CA VAL A 281 -33.00 -8.25 -8.29
C VAL A 281 -32.65 -6.76 -8.36
N LYS A 282 -33.15 -5.96 -7.43
CA LYS A 282 -32.88 -4.52 -7.37
C LYS A 282 -31.51 -4.21 -6.76
N ASN A 283 -31.23 -4.80 -5.61
CA ASN A 283 -30.03 -4.51 -4.80
C ASN A 283 -29.13 -5.75 -4.63
N PRO A 284 -28.61 -6.34 -5.70
CA PRO A 284 -27.82 -7.57 -5.59
C PRO A 284 -26.62 -7.35 -4.65
N PHE A 285 -26.41 -8.31 -3.73
CA PHE A 285 -25.37 -8.30 -2.69
C PHE A 285 -25.48 -7.21 -1.62
N GLN A 286 -26.55 -6.42 -1.62
CA GLN A 286 -26.80 -5.35 -0.66
C GLN A 286 -27.91 -5.75 0.34
N GLU A 287 -28.27 -4.82 1.20
CA GLU A 287 -29.39 -5.00 2.12
C GLU A 287 -30.71 -4.62 1.47
N VAL A 288 -31.78 -5.25 1.96
CA VAL A 288 -33.16 -4.86 1.59
C VAL A 288 -33.35 -3.39 1.94
N ASP A 289 -33.85 -2.62 1.00
CA ASP A 289 -34.10 -1.18 1.19
C ASP A 289 -35.60 -0.89 1.45
N ARG A 290 -35.93 0.41 1.43
CA ARG A 290 -37.29 0.93 1.63
C ARG A 290 -38.32 0.38 0.65
N ASP A 291 -37.93 0.15 -0.62
CA ASP A 291 -38.89 -0.33 -1.63
C ASP A 291 -39.30 -1.79 -1.34
N GLY A 292 -38.40 -2.57 -0.75
CA GLY A 292 -38.74 -3.89 -0.21
C GLY A 292 -39.74 -3.82 0.95
N PHE A 293 -39.66 -2.77 1.79
CA PHE A 293 -40.64 -2.54 2.86
C PHE A 293 -41.98 -2.11 2.27
N LEU A 294 -42.01 -1.18 1.31
CA LEU A 294 -43.24 -0.72 0.67
C LEU A 294 -43.95 -1.86 -0.08
N ALA A 295 -43.19 -2.74 -0.73
CA ALA A 295 -43.75 -3.96 -1.36
C ALA A 295 -44.34 -4.92 -0.29
N THR A 296 -43.69 -5.06 0.88
CA THR A 296 -44.25 -5.83 2.01
C THR A 296 -45.58 -5.22 2.50
N MET A 297 -45.72 -3.88 2.46
CA MET A 297 -47.00 -3.22 2.78
C MET A 297 -48.10 -3.56 1.75
N LEU A 298 -47.77 -3.61 0.45
CA LEU A 298 -48.71 -4.05 -0.56
C LEU A 298 -49.11 -5.52 -0.42
N GLU A 299 -48.13 -6.39 -0.14
CA GLU A 299 -48.37 -7.81 0.13
C GLU A 299 -49.36 -7.99 1.30
N LEU A 300 -49.17 -7.26 2.40
CA LEU A 300 -50.03 -7.27 3.56
C LEU A 300 -51.42 -6.66 3.25
N HIS A 301 -51.50 -5.66 2.37
CA HIS A 301 -52.77 -5.12 1.90
C HIS A 301 -53.55 -6.13 1.02
N ASN A 302 -52.86 -6.77 0.08
CA ASN A 302 -53.43 -7.76 -0.84
C ASN A 302 -53.89 -9.01 -0.09
N SER A 303 -53.20 -9.41 0.99
CA SER A 303 -53.62 -10.51 1.87
C SER A 303 -54.75 -10.13 2.86
N GLY A 304 -55.13 -8.86 2.92
CA GLY A 304 -56.20 -8.36 3.81
C GLY A 304 -55.80 -8.14 5.26
N GLU A 305 -54.49 -8.29 5.59
CA GLU A 305 -53.98 -8.11 6.96
C GLU A 305 -53.87 -6.64 7.37
N ILE A 306 -53.69 -5.75 6.40
CA ILE A 306 -53.80 -4.30 6.55
C ILE A 306 -54.68 -3.71 5.46
N LYS A 307 -55.21 -2.52 5.66
CA LYS A 307 -55.85 -1.72 4.62
C LYS A 307 -55.20 -0.37 4.50
N LEU A 308 -54.74 -0.07 3.30
CA LEU A 308 -54.14 1.23 2.94
C LEU A 308 -55.26 2.12 2.37
N GLN A 309 -55.60 3.22 3.01
CA GLN A 309 -56.67 4.15 2.57
C GLN A 309 -56.24 5.60 2.75
N GLY A 310 -55.95 6.27 1.66
CA GLY A 310 -55.62 7.69 1.65
C GLY A 310 -54.44 8.04 2.58
N ASN A 311 -54.74 8.59 3.75
CA ASN A 311 -53.73 8.97 4.75
C ASN A 311 -53.69 8.02 5.96
N THR A 312 -54.52 7.00 5.97
CA THR A 312 -54.62 6.07 7.11
C THR A 312 -54.26 4.63 6.74
N ILE A 313 -53.73 3.90 7.69
CA ILE A 313 -53.46 2.47 7.61
C ILE A 313 -54.22 1.78 8.71
N LEU A 314 -55.10 0.87 8.34
CA LEU A 314 -55.82 0.03 9.29
C LEU A 314 -55.05 -1.28 9.43
N ALA A 315 -54.51 -1.56 10.60
CA ALA A 315 -53.71 -2.74 10.90
C ALA A 315 -54.51 -3.70 11.82
N SER A 316 -55.28 -4.57 11.22
CA SER A 316 -56.19 -5.46 11.95
C SER A 316 -55.61 -6.87 12.25
N ALA A 317 -54.31 -7.01 12.21
CA ALA A 317 -53.66 -8.33 12.32
C ALA A 317 -53.85 -8.99 13.66
N LYS A 318 -54.68 -10.04 13.68
CA LYS A 318 -54.87 -10.98 14.78
C LYS A 318 -54.14 -12.33 14.58
N ASN A 319 -53.33 -12.46 13.52
CA ASN A 319 -52.83 -13.77 13.09
C ASN A 319 -51.45 -14.08 13.65
N ASN A 320 -51.37 -14.95 14.66
CA ASN A 320 -50.11 -15.41 15.27
C ASN A 320 -49.27 -16.33 14.35
N THR A 321 -49.75 -16.65 13.15
CA THR A 321 -49.09 -17.56 12.22
C THR A 321 -48.30 -16.83 11.12
N MET A 322 -48.29 -15.50 11.14
CA MET A 322 -47.54 -14.68 10.18
C MET A 322 -46.03 -14.88 10.26
N PRO A 323 -45.33 -14.80 9.13
CA PRO A 323 -43.86 -14.69 9.12
C PRO A 323 -43.34 -13.51 9.97
N THR A 324 -42.23 -13.72 10.66
CA THR A 324 -41.67 -12.74 11.60
C THR A 324 -41.40 -11.36 10.96
N GLN A 325 -40.96 -11.34 9.69
CA GLN A 325 -40.71 -10.09 8.95
C GLN A 325 -42.02 -9.31 8.70
N GLN A 326 -43.12 -9.95 8.41
CA GLN A 326 -44.42 -9.31 8.24
C GLN A 326 -44.94 -8.75 9.58
N GLN A 327 -44.75 -9.48 10.69
CA GLN A 327 -45.07 -9.00 12.04
C GLN A 327 -44.32 -7.72 12.38
N TRP A 328 -43.02 -7.64 12.09
CA TRP A 328 -42.23 -6.44 12.32
C TRP A 328 -42.67 -5.26 11.43
N ALA A 329 -43.08 -5.54 10.20
CA ALA A 329 -43.64 -4.51 9.32
C ALA A 329 -44.92 -3.90 9.88
N ILE A 330 -45.85 -4.72 10.39
CA ILE A 330 -47.07 -4.27 11.05
C ILE A 330 -46.74 -3.48 12.33
N GLN A 331 -45.78 -3.94 13.15
CA GLN A 331 -45.37 -3.24 14.35
C GLN A 331 -44.73 -1.89 14.04
N ALA A 332 -43.98 -1.78 12.93
CA ALA A 332 -43.46 -0.51 12.48
C ALA A 332 -44.60 0.49 12.20
N ILE A 333 -45.63 0.07 11.48
CA ILE A 333 -46.80 0.93 11.22
C ILE A 333 -47.54 1.28 12.52
N LYS A 334 -47.84 0.31 13.37
CA LYS A 334 -48.55 0.55 14.66
C LYS A 334 -47.81 1.54 15.56
N SER A 335 -46.49 1.59 15.47
CA SER A 335 -45.67 2.54 16.25
C SER A 335 -45.74 4.00 15.78
N LEU A 336 -46.30 4.27 14.60
CA LEU A 336 -46.61 5.64 14.16
C LEU A 336 -47.85 6.21 14.85
N GLY A 337 -48.77 5.35 15.33
CA GLY A 337 -49.99 5.75 16.04
C GLY A 337 -49.77 5.92 17.52
N SER A 338 -50.55 6.79 18.19
CA SER A 338 -50.61 6.87 19.62
C SER A 338 -51.57 5.80 20.18
N ASP A 339 -51.09 5.06 21.19
CA ASP A 339 -51.87 4.16 22.05
C ASP A 339 -52.67 3.02 21.40
N GLY A 340 -51.98 2.14 20.65
CA GLY A 340 -52.53 0.80 20.36
C GLY A 340 -53.78 0.75 19.50
N LYS A 341 -54.14 1.82 18.83
CA LYS A 341 -55.26 1.84 17.89
C LYS A 341 -54.90 1.06 16.62
N ASP A 342 -55.83 0.29 16.10
CA ASP A 342 -55.66 -0.42 14.84
C ASP A 342 -55.65 0.53 13.60
N GLU A 343 -56.09 1.78 13.78
CA GLU A 343 -56.07 2.84 12.75
C GLU A 343 -54.93 3.81 13.03
N VAL A 344 -54.03 3.90 12.10
CA VAL A 344 -52.80 4.73 12.15
C VAL A 344 -52.84 5.78 11.06
N GLU A 345 -52.78 7.04 11.41
CA GLU A 345 -52.61 8.14 10.46
C GLU A 345 -51.12 8.30 10.13
N ILE A 346 -50.79 8.40 8.85
CA ILE A 346 -49.43 8.67 8.40
C ILE A 346 -49.09 10.13 8.71
N PRO A 347 -48.15 10.43 9.62
CA PRO A 347 -47.83 11.77 10.02
C PRO A 347 -47.21 12.59 8.87
N ASP A 348 -47.51 13.89 8.81
CA ASP A 348 -46.85 14.81 7.89
C ASP A 348 -45.37 14.96 8.22
N GLN A 349 -44.56 15.32 7.21
CA GLN A 349 -43.07 15.39 7.30
C GLN A 349 -42.53 16.29 8.44
N GLU A 350 -43.31 17.26 8.92
CA GLU A 350 -42.88 18.22 9.94
C GLU A 350 -42.91 17.69 11.38
N HIS A 351 -43.59 16.56 11.62
CA HIS A 351 -43.71 15.98 12.96
C HIS A 351 -42.43 15.19 13.34
N LYS A 352 -41.64 15.75 14.23
CA LYS A 352 -40.59 14.99 14.99
C LYS A 352 -41.25 14.49 16.29
N GLY A 353 -41.57 13.21 16.38
CA GLY A 353 -42.17 12.63 17.57
C GLY A 353 -41.64 11.23 17.87
N GLU A 354 -41.86 10.76 19.11
CA GLU A 354 -41.46 9.42 19.58
C GLU A 354 -41.95 8.29 18.65
N GLY A 355 -43.10 8.48 17.98
CA GLY A 355 -43.64 7.51 17.03
C GLY A 355 -42.74 7.26 15.82
N ILE A 356 -42.05 8.28 15.29
CA ILE A 356 -41.13 8.12 14.14
C ILE A 356 -39.86 7.39 14.55
N GLU A 357 -39.33 7.63 15.75
CA GLU A 357 -38.19 6.86 16.25
C GLU A 357 -38.53 5.39 16.48
N ALA A 358 -39.71 5.13 17.04
CA ALA A 358 -40.20 3.76 17.22
C ALA A 358 -40.41 3.06 15.87
N PHE A 359 -40.97 3.77 14.88
CA PHE A 359 -41.12 3.28 13.50
C PHE A 359 -39.76 2.89 12.91
N ASN A 360 -38.77 3.78 12.95
CA ASN A 360 -37.43 3.52 12.41
C ASN A 360 -36.75 2.33 13.10
N ARG A 361 -36.98 2.16 14.40
CA ARG A 361 -36.48 1.00 15.16
C ARG A 361 -37.12 -0.29 14.67
N HIS A 362 -38.43 -0.35 14.52
CA HIS A 362 -39.15 -1.53 14.04
C HIS A 362 -38.88 -1.80 12.56
N TYR A 363 -38.72 -0.77 11.73
CA TYR A 363 -38.25 -0.89 10.36
C TYR A 363 -36.87 -1.56 10.31
N GLY A 364 -35.94 -1.17 11.18
CA GLY A 364 -34.63 -1.83 11.31
C GLY A 364 -34.74 -3.31 11.73
N PHE A 365 -35.69 -3.65 12.60
CA PHE A 365 -35.96 -5.07 12.92
C PHE A 365 -36.55 -5.83 11.73
N TRP A 366 -37.48 -5.23 11.01
CA TRP A 366 -38.00 -5.80 9.76
C TRP A 366 -36.87 -6.08 8.78
N GLN A 367 -36.04 -5.07 8.49
CA GLN A 367 -34.91 -5.19 7.57
C GLN A 367 -33.96 -6.33 7.96
N LYS A 368 -33.62 -6.42 9.25
CA LYS A 368 -32.75 -7.47 9.78
C LYS A 368 -33.37 -8.87 9.60
N HIS A 369 -34.67 -9.04 9.80
CA HIS A 369 -35.35 -10.31 9.65
C HIS A 369 -35.55 -10.68 8.18
N ALA A 370 -35.90 -9.73 7.31
CA ALA A 370 -35.96 -9.93 5.88
C ALA A 370 -34.60 -10.39 5.34
N MET A 371 -33.51 -9.72 5.74
CA MET A 371 -32.15 -10.12 5.37
C MET A 371 -31.75 -11.50 5.90
N LYS A 372 -32.25 -11.92 7.05
CA LYS A 372 -32.03 -13.27 7.56
C LYS A 372 -32.63 -14.32 6.63
N VAL A 373 -33.84 -14.07 6.12
CA VAL A 373 -34.51 -14.98 5.14
C VAL A 373 -33.75 -14.99 3.82
N VAL A 374 -33.35 -13.83 3.29
CA VAL A 374 -32.54 -13.71 2.07
C VAL A 374 -31.24 -14.52 2.20
N ARG A 375 -30.53 -14.39 3.32
CA ARG A 375 -29.28 -15.13 3.57
C ARG A 375 -29.50 -16.65 3.68
N SER A 376 -30.62 -17.07 4.31
CA SER A 376 -30.94 -18.50 4.43
C SER A 376 -31.22 -19.15 3.09
N GLY A 377 -31.69 -18.40 2.11
CA GLY A 377 -31.94 -18.86 0.73
C GLY A 377 -30.68 -19.15 -0.09
N ARG A 378 -29.49 -18.77 0.45
CA ARG A 378 -28.19 -19.01 -0.20
C ARG A 378 -28.12 -18.55 -1.66
N PHE A 379 -28.71 -17.41 -1.97
CA PHE A 379 -28.65 -16.83 -3.32
C PHE A 379 -27.26 -16.29 -3.67
N TYR A 380 -26.46 -15.97 -2.66
CA TYR A 380 -25.11 -15.46 -2.81
C TYR A 380 -24.11 -16.21 -1.94
N GLU A 381 -22.88 -16.28 -2.43
CA GLU A 381 -21.71 -16.70 -1.66
C GLU A 381 -20.89 -15.46 -1.28
N HIS A 382 -20.77 -15.19 0.02
CA HIS A 382 -19.98 -14.07 0.55
C HIS A 382 -18.56 -14.47 0.95
N LEU A 383 -18.15 -15.72 0.69
CA LEU A 383 -16.86 -16.24 1.15
C LEU A 383 -15.70 -15.42 0.58
N GLY A 384 -15.75 -15.01 -0.69
CA GLY A 384 -14.71 -14.20 -1.31
C GLY A 384 -14.50 -12.85 -0.62
N SER A 385 -15.58 -12.13 -0.29
CA SER A 385 -15.49 -10.85 0.43
C SER A 385 -14.96 -11.02 1.87
N THR A 386 -15.31 -12.13 2.53
CA THR A 386 -14.80 -12.48 3.85
C THR A 386 -13.31 -12.78 3.80
N VAL A 387 -12.87 -13.60 2.83
CA VAL A 387 -11.46 -13.91 2.58
C VAL A 387 -10.67 -12.63 2.36
N MET A 388 -11.16 -11.73 1.49
CA MET A 388 -10.51 -10.46 1.21
C MET A 388 -10.42 -9.54 2.44
N SER A 389 -11.47 -9.47 3.25
CA SER A 389 -11.46 -8.67 4.49
C SER A 389 -10.45 -9.21 5.50
N VAL A 390 -10.43 -10.53 5.74
CA VAL A 390 -9.46 -11.17 6.64
C VAL A 390 -8.04 -10.95 6.15
N PHE A 391 -7.82 -11.11 4.84
CA PHE A 391 -6.53 -10.90 4.21
C PHE A 391 -6.05 -9.45 4.36
N SER A 392 -6.93 -8.47 4.09
CA SER A 392 -6.61 -7.05 4.26
C SER A 392 -6.22 -6.70 5.70
N ILE A 393 -6.95 -7.21 6.70
CA ILE A 393 -6.62 -7.01 8.12
C ILE A 393 -5.27 -7.66 8.45
N PHE A 394 -5.03 -8.88 7.99
CA PHE A 394 -3.76 -9.57 8.18
C PHE A 394 -2.59 -8.77 7.59
N PHE A 395 -2.75 -8.25 6.37
CA PHE A 395 -1.75 -7.40 5.74
C PHE A 395 -1.48 -6.13 6.54
N LEU A 396 -2.51 -5.40 6.94
CA LEU A 396 -2.35 -4.18 7.74
C LEU A 396 -1.59 -4.43 9.03
N ILE A 397 -1.85 -5.55 9.72
CA ILE A 397 -1.13 -5.93 10.93
C ILE A 397 0.33 -6.28 10.61
N THR A 398 0.57 -7.13 9.62
CA THR A 398 1.92 -7.58 9.25
C THR A 398 2.80 -6.41 8.84
N TRP A 399 2.27 -5.48 8.03
CA TRP A 399 3.02 -4.29 7.63
C TRP A 399 3.32 -3.35 8.77
N SER A 400 2.38 -3.17 9.69
CA SER A 400 2.64 -2.39 10.89
C SER A 400 3.78 -2.98 11.73
N LEU A 401 3.87 -4.32 11.80
CA LEU A 401 4.97 -5.02 12.48
C LEU A 401 6.31 -4.88 11.75
N ILE A 402 6.32 -4.99 10.41
CA ILE A 402 7.53 -4.81 9.60
C ILE A 402 8.02 -3.36 9.71
N LEU A 403 7.12 -2.38 9.60
CA LEU A 403 7.48 -0.97 9.79
C LEU A 403 8.06 -0.73 11.18
N LYS A 404 7.45 -1.28 12.24
CA LYS A 404 7.99 -1.20 13.59
C LYS A 404 9.38 -1.82 13.68
N TYR A 405 9.62 -2.97 13.01
CA TYR A 405 10.92 -3.61 12.96
C TYR A 405 11.97 -2.73 12.27
N LEU A 406 11.63 -2.14 11.12
CA LEU A 406 12.53 -1.23 10.39
C LEU A 406 12.87 0.01 11.22
N PHE A 407 11.91 0.58 11.95
CA PHE A 407 12.16 1.69 12.86
C PHE A 407 13.04 1.30 14.04
N ALA A 408 12.84 0.12 14.62
CA ALA A 408 13.64 -0.37 15.74
C ALA A 408 15.07 -0.71 15.31
N ASN A 409 15.28 -1.10 14.05
CA ASN A 409 16.56 -1.51 13.48
C ASN A 409 17.02 -0.52 12.40
N TRP A 410 16.97 0.78 12.69
CA TRP A 410 17.30 1.82 11.73
C TRP A 410 18.71 1.70 11.14
N GLN A 411 19.63 0.98 11.83
CA GLN A 411 20.97 0.66 11.32
C GLN A 411 20.91 -0.15 10.01
N VAL A 412 19.90 -1.01 9.84
CA VAL A 412 19.66 -1.74 8.57
C VAL A 412 19.38 -0.75 7.43
N TYR A 413 18.66 0.33 7.75
CA TYR A 413 18.40 1.41 6.79
C TYR A 413 19.71 2.07 6.32
N LEU A 414 20.63 2.33 7.22
CA LEU A 414 21.93 2.92 6.89
C LEU A 414 22.82 1.97 6.08
N THR A 415 22.73 0.67 6.34
CA THR A 415 23.53 -0.34 5.65
C THR A 415 23.02 -0.60 4.21
N PHE A 416 21.69 -0.66 4.02
CA PHE A 416 21.06 -0.97 2.73
C PHE A 416 19.97 0.08 2.40
N PRO A 417 20.37 1.33 2.11
CA PRO A 417 19.40 2.42 1.96
C PRO A 417 18.48 2.24 0.75
N ASP A 418 18.96 1.63 -0.35
CA ASP A 418 18.17 1.43 -1.56
C ASP A 418 17.07 0.40 -1.35
N GLU A 419 17.43 -0.76 -0.83
CA GLU A 419 16.50 -1.86 -0.56
C GLU A 419 15.47 -1.44 0.48
N THR A 420 15.90 -0.74 1.53
CA THR A 420 15.00 -0.27 2.59
C THR A 420 14.04 0.82 2.08
N LEU A 421 14.51 1.69 1.18
CA LEU A 421 13.64 2.68 0.54
C LEU A 421 12.57 2.00 -0.32
N VAL A 422 12.97 1.08 -1.20
CA VAL A 422 12.04 0.36 -2.08
C VAL A 422 11.04 -0.42 -1.22
N LEU A 423 11.50 -1.13 -0.20
CA LEU A 423 10.63 -1.84 0.74
C LEU A 423 9.63 -0.91 1.42
N SER A 424 10.07 0.28 1.85
CA SER A 424 9.19 1.27 2.49
C SER A 424 8.10 1.77 1.55
N ILE A 425 8.43 2.01 0.28
CA ILE A 425 7.46 2.42 -0.75
C ILE A 425 6.44 1.30 -1.01
N VAL A 426 6.91 0.06 -1.16
CA VAL A 426 6.05 -1.11 -1.39
C VAL A 426 5.11 -1.33 -0.21
N LEU A 427 5.64 -1.31 1.03
CA LEU A 427 4.83 -1.46 2.25
C LEU A 427 3.75 -0.39 2.36
N TYR A 428 4.09 0.85 1.97
CA TYR A 428 3.10 1.93 1.97
C TYR A 428 2.02 1.72 0.90
N ALA A 429 2.41 1.33 -0.31
CA ALA A 429 1.46 1.04 -1.39
C ALA A 429 0.52 -0.10 -0.99
N ASP A 430 1.05 -1.15 -0.41
CA ASP A 430 0.28 -2.27 0.11
C ASP A 430 -0.65 -1.85 1.27
N TRP A 431 -0.19 -1.00 2.18
CA TRP A 431 -1.01 -0.46 3.26
C TRP A 431 -2.22 0.31 2.71
N CYS A 432 -2.01 1.17 1.70
CA CYS A 432 -3.09 1.84 0.98
C CYS A 432 -4.02 0.83 0.30
N LEU A 433 -3.46 -0.21 -0.33
CA LEU A 433 -4.23 -1.30 -0.95
C LEU A 433 -5.07 -2.04 0.08
N GLY A 434 -4.53 -2.36 1.26
CA GLY A 434 -5.26 -3.00 2.35
C GLY A 434 -6.50 -2.20 2.78
N TRP A 435 -6.39 -0.89 2.96
CA TRP A 435 -7.52 -0.01 3.25
C TRP A 435 -8.50 0.06 2.08
N PHE A 436 -7.99 0.17 0.86
CA PHE A 436 -8.84 0.19 -0.34
C PHE A 436 -9.67 -1.09 -0.45
N LEU A 437 -9.07 -2.26 -0.22
CA LEU A 437 -9.75 -3.55 -0.27
C LEU A 437 -10.86 -3.68 0.80
N LEU A 438 -10.70 -3.08 1.97
CA LEU A 438 -11.75 -3.02 2.98
C LEU A 438 -12.93 -2.14 2.56
N MET A 439 -12.70 -1.14 1.71
CA MET A 439 -13.73 -0.23 1.19
C MET A 439 -14.46 -0.77 -0.04
N ILE A 440 -13.90 -1.78 -0.71
CA ILE A 440 -14.51 -2.38 -1.90
C ILE A 440 -15.88 -2.99 -1.55
N PRO A 441 -16.92 -2.70 -2.36
CA PRO A 441 -18.24 -3.32 -2.19
C PRO A 441 -18.15 -4.84 -2.19
N LYS A 442 -18.87 -5.47 -1.27
CA LYS A 442 -18.88 -6.95 -1.11
C LYS A 442 -19.34 -7.67 -2.39
N SER A 443 -20.02 -6.97 -3.28
CA SER A 443 -20.48 -7.49 -4.58
C SER A 443 -19.34 -7.86 -5.54
N ILE A 444 -18.16 -7.24 -5.42
CA ILE A 444 -17.03 -7.49 -6.35
C ILE A 444 -16.42 -8.87 -6.12
N PHE A 445 -16.35 -9.31 -4.85
CA PHE A 445 -15.84 -10.63 -4.46
C PHE A 445 -16.97 -11.56 -3.99
N GLY A 446 -18.23 -11.16 -4.19
CA GLY A 446 -19.39 -11.99 -3.98
C GLY A 446 -19.78 -12.70 -5.28
N ARG A 447 -20.23 -13.93 -5.19
CA ARG A 447 -20.63 -14.73 -6.32
C ARG A 447 -22.08 -15.16 -6.19
N TRP A 448 -22.80 -15.12 -7.30
CA TRP A 448 -24.09 -15.77 -7.38
C TRP A 448 -23.96 -17.29 -7.19
N THR A 449 -24.86 -17.90 -6.43
CA THR A 449 -25.08 -19.34 -6.58
C THR A 449 -25.81 -19.59 -7.91
N PRO A 450 -25.81 -20.81 -8.45
CA PRO A 450 -26.59 -21.13 -9.64
C PRO A 450 -28.07 -20.79 -9.49
N SER A 451 -28.68 -21.11 -8.32
CA SER A 451 -30.07 -20.78 -8.01
C SER A 451 -30.30 -19.25 -7.89
N GLY A 452 -29.38 -18.53 -7.27
CA GLY A 452 -29.48 -17.07 -7.18
C GLY A 452 -29.38 -16.39 -8.54
N ARG A 453 -28.47 -16.85 -9.40
CA ARG A 453 -28.33 -16.33 -10.76
C ARG A 453 -29.57 -16.63 -11.62
N LEU A 454 -30.12 -17.84 -11.52
CA LEU A 454 -31.36 -18.20 -12.22
C LEU A 454 -32.51 -17.30 -11.77
N PHE A 455 -32.72 -17.16 -10.45
CA PHE A 455 -33.74 -16.29 -9.87
C PHE A 455 -33.60 -14.84 -10.37
N TYR A 456 -32.38 -14.29 -10.35
CA TYR A 456 -32.10 -12.93 -10.86
C TYR A 456 -32.51 -12.78 -12.33
N MET A 457 -32.11 -13.74 -13.19
CA MET A 457 -32.39 -13.68 -14.64
C MET A 457 -33.87 -13.80 -14.94
N GLU A 458 -34.57 -14.72 -14.28
CA GLU A 458 -36.01 -14.92 -14.44
C GLU A 458 -36.79 -13.66 -14.07
N TRP A 459 -36.46 -13.07 -12.93
CA TRP A 459 -37.15 -11.87 -12.49
C TRP A 459 -36.76 -10.61 -13.27
N LYS A 460 -35.54 -10.48 -13.78
CA LYS A 460 -35.18 -9.41 -14.73
C LYS A 460 -35.94 -9.52 -16.06
N ASN A 461 -36.27 -10.71 -16.50
CA ASN A 461 -37.12 -10.90 -17.68
C ASN A 461 -38.59 -10.61 -17.33
N ALA A 462 -39.09 -11.11 -16.20
CA ALA A 462 -40.44 -10.82 -15.73
C ALA A 462 -40.67 -9.30 -15.52
N GLU A 463 -39.72 -8.56 -15.01
CA GLU A 463 -39.78 -7.08 -14.89
C GLU A 463 -40.09 -6.43 -16.24
N LYS A 464 -39.37 -6.83 -17.30
CA LYS A 464 -39.60 -6.32 -18.66
C LYS A 464 -41.00 -6.66 -19.20
N GLU A 465 -41.43 -7.88 -18.95
CA GLU A 465 -42.77 -8.37 -19.38
C GLU A 465 -43.87 -7.59 -18.64
N ILE A 466 -43.74 -7.40 -17.31
CA ILE A 466 -44.72 -6.65 -16.52
C ILE A 466 -44.76 -5.19 -17.00
N LEU A 467 -43.61 -4.54 -17.20
CA LEU A 467 -43.53 -3.17 -17.69
C LEU A 467 -44.15 -3.00 -19.11
N ALA A 468 -44.20 -4.05 -19.90
CA ALA A 468 -44.80 -4.01 -21.23
C ALA A 468 -46.34 -4.18 -21.23
N LYS A 469 -46.97 -4.55 -20.10
CA LYS A 469 -48.42 -4.71 -19.99
C LYS A 469 -49.16 -3.37 -20.17
N GLN A 470 -50.36 -3.39 -20.71
CA GLN A 470 -51.19 -2.20 -20.84
C GLN A 470 -51.90 -1.80 -19.52
N GLU A 471 -52.21 -2.78 -18.68
CA GLU A 471 -52.82 -2.61 -17.36
C GLU A 471 -52.05 -3.47 -16.35
N PHE A 472 -51.90 -2.98 -15.11
CA PHE A 472 -51.21 -3.68 -14.04
C PHE A 472 -52.19 -4.36 -13.10
N SER A 473 -51.93 -5.62 -12.72
CA SER A 473 -52.60 -6.26 -11.60
C SER A 473 -52.02 -5.78 -10.25
N ASP A 474 -52.74 -6.03 -9.15
CA ASP A 474 -52.27 -5.68 -7.82
C ASP A 474 -50.95 -6.42 -7.46
N GLU A 475 -50.75 -7.65 -7.95
CA GLU A 475 -49.47 -8.38 -7.84
C GLU A 475 -48.36 -7.75 -8.68
N ASP A 476 -48.67 -7.24 -9.89
CA ASP A 476 -47.67 -6.53 -10.71
C ASP A 476 -47.18 -5.28 -10.01
N LEU A 477 -48.06 -4.53 -9.35
CA LEU A 477 -47.70 -3.36 -8.57
C LEU A 477 -46.76 -3.67 -7.41
N GLU A 478 -47.04 -4.74 -6.66
CA GLU A 478 -46.18 -5.19 -5.57
C GLU A 478 -44.77 -5.48 -6.07
N LYS A 479 -44.63 -6.24 -7.17
CA LYS A 479 -43.37 -6.61 -7.76
C LYS A 479 -42.62 -5.40 -8.30
N LEU A 480 -43.31 -4.48 -9.01
CA LEU A 480 -42.68 -3.24 -9.53
C LEU A 480 -42.25 -2.29 -8.42
N VAL A 481 -43.02 -2.17 -7.33
CA VAL A 481 -42.62 -1.36 -6.17
C VAL A 481 -41.38 -1.98 -5.51
N ALA A 482 -41.33 -3.30 -5.33
CA ALA A 482 -40.12 -3.98 -4.83
C ALA A 482 -38.87 -3.69 -5.67
N LEU A 483 -39.03 -3.56 -6.98
CA LEU A 483 -37.97 -3.26 -7.94
C LEU A 483 -37.64 -1.76 -8.07
N GLY A 484 -38.33 -0.89 -7.32
CA GLY A 484 -38.03 0.53 -7.26
C GLY A 484 -38.78 1.41 -8.28
N HIS A 485 -39.85 0.88 -8.88
CA HIS A 485 -40.62 1.61 -9.90
C HIS A 485 -41.76 2.49 -9.34
N LEU A 486 -41.86 2.73 -8.02
CA LEU A 486 -42.95 3.49 -7.42
C LEU A 486 -43.18 4.86 -8.08
N GLN A 487 -42.12 5.64 -8.30
CA GLN A 487 -42.24 6.97 -8.91
C GLN A 487 -42.63 6.91 -10.40
N THR A 488 -42.14 5.88 -11.12
CA THR A 488 -42.49 5.64 -12.53
C THR A 488 -43.98 5.27 -12.66
N LEU A 489 -44.47 4.42 -11.75
CA LEU A 489 -45.88 4.03 -11.70
C LEU A 489 -46.80 5.25 -11.43
N LEU A 490 -46.43 6.10 -10.47
CA LEU A 490 -47.19 7.32 -10.18
C LEU A 490 -47.22 8.31 -11.33
N ALA A 491 -46.18 8.31 -12.19
CA ALA A 491 -46.16 9.13 -13.40
C ALA A 491 -47.05 8.57 -14.53
N ASP A 492 -47.22 7.25 -14.60
CA ASP A 492 -47.96 6.54 -15.65
C ASP A 492 -49.43 6.22 -15.25
N ARG A 493 -50.18 7.29 -14.96
CA ARG A 493 -51.57 7.25 -14.48
C ARG A 493 -52.54 6.51 -15.42
N LYS A 494 -52.20 6.39 -16.71
CA LYS A 494 -53.11 5.80 -17.72
C LYS A 494 -53.26 4.29 -17.58
N ARG A 495 -52.31 3.63 -16.96
CA ARG A 495 -52.30 2.16 -16.77
C ARG A 495 -52.79 1.73 -15.40
N LEU A 496 -53.22 2.69 -14.55
CA LEU A 496 -53.63 2.42 -13.17
C LEU A 496 -55.11 2.75 -12.99
N SER A 497 -55.82 1.89 -12.21
CA SER A 497 -57.12 2.23 -11.68
C SER A 497 -57.03 3.31 -10.61
N GLU A 498 -58.13 4.03 -10.35
CA GLU A 498 -58.15 5.08 -9.28
C GLU A 498 -57.79 4.50 -7.91
N ARG A 499 -58.24 3.28 -7.60
CA ARG A 499 -57.91 2.57 -6.38
C ARG A 499 -56.37 2.31 -6.28
N GLN A 500 -55.76 1.85 -7.35
CA GLN A 500 -54.31 1.57 -7.40
C GLN A 500 -53.52 2.88 -7.26
N LEU A 501 -54.00 3.95 -7.89
CA LEU A 501 -53.33 5.27 -7.75
C LEU A 501 -53.40 5.79 -6.30
N GLU A 502 -54.52 5.59 -5.61
CA GLU A 502 -54.64 5.93 -4.19
C GLU A 502 -53.68 5.12 -3.32
N LEU A 503 -53.57 3.81 -3.54
CA LEU A 503 -52.64 2.92 -2.86
C LEU A 503 -51.19 3.40 -3.03
N LEU A 504 -50.77 3.66 -4.25
CA LEU A 504 -49.43 4.12 -4.55
C LEU A 504 -49.12 5.47 -3.92
N ARG A 505 -50.07 6.38 -3.83
CA ARG A 505 -49.93 7.68 -3.11
C ARG A 505 -49.75 7.47 -1.61
N THR A 506 -50.45 6.54 -1.01
CA THR A 506 -50.28 6.16 0.40
C THR A 506 -48.86 5.61 0.64
N LEU A 507 -48.35 4.77 -0.25
CA LEU A 507 -46.98 4.28 -0.20
C LEU A 507 -45.94 5.38 -0.39
N GLN A 508 -46.19 6.33 -1.28
CA GLN A 508 -45.31 7.50 -1.47
C GLN A 508 -45.15 8.32 -0.19
N ARG A 509 -46.24 8.49 0.57
CA ARG A 509 -46.16 9.18 1.88
C ARG A 509 -45.32 8.39 2.89
N LEU A 510 -45.45 7.07 2.93
CA LEU A 510 -44.59 6.20 3.74
C LEU A 510 -43.12 6.28 3.30
N GLU A 511 -42.87 6.33 2.00
CA GLU A 511 -41.53 6.49 1.44
C GLU A 511 -40.84 7.77 1.96
N LEU A 512 -41.61 8.87 2.01
CA LEU A 512 -41.09 10.14 2.51
C LEU A 512 -40.67 10.10 3.98
N LEU A 513 -41.33 9.28 4.82
CA LEU A 513 -40.93 9.07 6.20
C LEU A 513 -39.61 8.27 6.31
N LEU A 514 -39.42 7.31 5.41
CA LEU A 514 -38.22 6.46 5.37
C LEU A 514 -36.98 7.19 4.79
N ASN A 515 -37.19 8.32 4.08
CA ASN A 515 -36.12 9.10 3.45
C ASN A 515 -35.49 10.16 4.36
N LYS A 516 -35.92 10.33 5.61
CA LYS A 516 -35.27 11.29 6.50
C LYS A 516 -33.84 10.83 6.80
N PRO A 517 -32.82 11.71 6.60
CA PRO A 517 -31.47 11.42 7.03
C PRO A 517 -31.48 11.13 8.54
N LYS A 518 -30.76 10.11 8.96
CA LYS A 518 -30.43 9.90 10.37
C LYS A 518 -29.54 11.08 10.78
N ASP A 519 -30.10 12.05 11.49
CA ASP A 519 -29.34 13.13 12.15
C ASP A 519 -28.34 12.57 13.15
#